data_1516853b090d0846e225d812da106c1f
#
_entry.id   1516853b090d0846e225d812da106c1f
#
_cell.length_a   1.000
_cell.length_b   1.000
_cell.length_c   1.000
_cell.angle_alpha   90.00
_cell.angle_beta   90.00
_cell.angle_gamma   90.00
#
_symmetry.space_group_name_H-M   'P 1'
#
loop_
_entity.id
_entity.type
_entity.pdbx_description
1 polymer ?
#
loop_
_entity_poly.entity_id
_entity_poly.type
_entity_poly.pdbx_seq_one_letter_code
_entity_poly.pdbx_strand_id
1 'polypeptide(L)'
;AYRMFLDNKILGVGLKNFRNFCSDEKYKISKWSCSTHPHNTYIQILAETGIIGFIFLLILVFYFCKYVLKHLIYKFKGQSYFNDFEICILSGIAIYIWPFIPTGNVFTNWLNIIMIINMPFLIWSRSLNETSKNNIIL
;
A
#
# COMPACT_ATOMS: atom_id res chain seq x y z
N ALA A 1 3.50 -16.07 9.79
CA ALA A 1 4.11 -14.84 9.27
C ALA A 1 4.93 -14.11 10.34
N TYR A 2 4.34 -13.67 11.45
CA TYR A 2 5.06 -12.89 12.47
C TYR A 2 6.29 -13.62 13.05
N ARG A 3 6.20 -14.92 13.32
CA ARG A 3 7.36 -15.71 13.75
C ARG A 3 8.49 -15.75 12.72
N MET A 4 8.16 -15.79 11.42
CA MET A 4 9.14 -15.73 10.33
C MET A 4 9.91 -14.39 10.36
N PHE A 5 9.19 -13.29 10.60
CA PHE A 5 9.82 -11.99 10.78
C PHE A 5 10.77 -11.97 11.99
N LEU A 6 10.37 -12.53 13.14
CA LEU A 6 11.21 -12.55 14.34
C LEU A 6 12.55 -13.25 14.11
N ASP A 7 12.56 -14.29 13.26
CA ASP A 7 13.79 -15.02 12.92
C ASP A 7 14.62 -14.33 11.83
N ASN A 8 13.98 -13.55 10.96
CA ASN A 8 14.60 -12.92 9.78
C ASN A 8 14.26 -11.43 9.70
N LYS A 9 14.63 -10.68 10.75
CA LYS A 9 14.16 -9.30 10.95
C LYS A 9 14.56 -8.32 9.85
N ILE A 10 15.74 -8.48 9.25
CA ILE A 10 16.30 -7.47 8.33
C ILE A 10 15.76 -7.66 6.93
N LEU A 11 15.90 -8.84 6.34
CA LEU A 11 15.58 -9.15 4.95
C LEU A 11 14.33 -10.02 4.77
N GLY A 12 13.74 -10.51 5.88
CA GLY A 12 12.64 -11.46 5.83
C GLY A 12 13.06 -12.84 5.31
N VAL A 13 12.06 -13.68 5.03
CA VAL A 13 12.29 -15.04 4.49
C VAL A 13 12.41 -15.07 2.97
N GLY A 14 12.32 -13.94 2.30
CA GLY A 14 12.32 -13.80 0.85
C GLY A 14 10.92 -13.72 0.24
N LEU A 15 10.83 -13.07 -0.93
CA LEU A 15 9.58 -12.82 -1.65
C LEU A 15 8.87 -14.14 -2.01
N LYS A 16 7.54 -14.19 -1.79
CA LYS A 16 6.68 -15.36 -2.07
C LYS A 16 7.06 -16.63 -1.30
N ASN A 17 7.94 -16.54 -0.30
CA ASN A 17 8.41 -17.68 0.45
C ASN A 17 7.55 -18.04 1.67
N PHE A 18 6.60 -17.21 2.04
CA PHE A 18 5.69 -17.54 3.14
C PHE A 18 5.08 -18.93 3.00
N ARG A 19 4.56 -19.28 1.81
CA ARG A 19 3.95 -20.59 1.54
C ARG A 19 4.91 -21.78 1.67
N ASN A 20 6.22 -21.56 1.47
CA ASN A 20 7.22 -22.61 1.55
C ASN A 20 7.60 -22.92 3.00
N PHE A 21 7.53 -21.93 3.88
CA PHE A 21 7.92 -22.07 5.28
C PHE A 21 6.74 -22.18 6.25
N CYS A 22 5.51 -21.83 5.85
CA CYS A 22 4.38 -21.78 6.77
C CYS A 22 3.97 -23.15 7.34
N SER A 23 4.36 -24.26 6.66
CA SER A 23 4.11 -25.62 7.11
C SER A 23 5.16 -26.15 8.09
N ASP A 24 6.32 -25.48 8.20
CA ASP A 24 7.38 -25.88 9.12
C ASP A 24 6.87 -25.84 10.56
N GLU A 25 7.18 -26.83 11.36
CA GLU A 25 6.72 -26.92 12.75
C GLU A 25 7.09 -25.69 13.58
N LYS A 26 8.22 -25.07 13.28
CA LYS A 26 8.68 -23.83 13.90
C LYS A 26 7.70 -22.66 13.73
N TYR A 27 7.03 -22.57 12.59
CA TYR A 27 6.16 -21.46 12.21
C TYR A 27 4.67 -21.80 12.29
N LYS A 28 4.36 -23.10 12.25
CA LYS A 28 3.00 -23.61 12.32
C LYS A 28 2.41 -23.42 13.70
N ILE A 29 1.21 -22.87 13.76
CA ILE A 29 0.46 -22.68 15.01
C ILE A 29 -0.69 -23.72 15.10
N SER A 30 -1.31 -24.04 13.97
CA SER A 30 -2.42 -24.98 13.86
C SER A 30 -2.39 -25.67 12.49
N LYS A 31 -3.25 -26.68 12.31
CA LYS A 31 -3.41 -27.36 11.00
C LYS A 31 -3.83 -26.39 9.89
N TRP A 32 -4.50 -25.30 10.24
CA TRP A 32 -5.05 -24.30 9.31
C TRP A 32 -4.19 -23.02 9.19
N SER A 33 -3.03 -22.98 9.83
CA SER A 33 -2.20 -21.77 9.88
C SER A 33 -1.37 -21.51 8.63
N CYS A 34 -1.35 -22.45 7.68
CA CYS A 34 -0.62 -22.33 6.43
C CYS A 34 -1.59 -22.05 5.27
N SER A 35 -1.30 -21.03 4.51
CA SER A 35 -2.03 -20.61 3.31
C SER A 35 -1.04 -20.11 2.26
N THR A 36 -1.51 -19.65 1.12
CA THR A 36 -0.66 -19.11 0.05
C THR A 36 0.01 -17.80 0.41
N HIS A 37 -0.56 -17.04 1.34
CA HIS A 37 -0.06 -15.74 1.82
C HIS A 37 -0.77 -15.36 3.14
N PRO A 38 -0.25 -14.40 3.92
CA PRO A 38 -0.78 -14.03 5.24
C PRO A 38 -2.12 -13.28 5.26
N HIS A 39 -2.75 -13.00 4.14
CA HIS A 39 -3.98 -12.21 4.00
C HIS A 39 -3.94 -10.79 4.62
N ASN A 40 -2.75 -10.26 4.85
CA ASN A 40 -2.53 -8.89 5.30
C ASN A 40 -1.22 -8.38 4.70
N THR A 41 -1.30 -7.27 3.96
CA THR A 41 -0.16 -6.66 3.26
C THR A 41 1.01 -6.33 4.20
N TYR A 42 0.72 -5.75 5.36
CA TYR A 42 1.76 -5.30 6.29
C TYR A 42 2.53 -6.47 6.89
N ILE A 43 1.79 -7.49 7.32
CA ILE A 43 2.38 -8.71 7.89
C ILE A 43 3.10 -9.52 6.82
N GLN A 44 2.60 -9.53 5.58
CA GLN A 44 3.28 -10.21 4.47
C GLN A 44 4.62 -9.53 4.14
N ILE A 45 4.61 -8.21 3.93
CA ILE A 45 5.83 -7.46 3.64
C ILE A 45 6.82 -7.62 4.79
N LEU A 46 6.37 -7.51 6.03
CA LEU A 46 7.24 -7.67 7.20
C LEU A 46 7.87 -9.06 7.26
N ALA A 47 7.11 -10.12 6.99
CA ALA A 47 7.61 -11.50 7.02
C ALA A 47 8.55 -11.83 5.84
N GLU A 48 8.22 -11.36 4.63
CA GLU A 48 8.92 -11.75 3.40
C GLU A 48 10.08 -10.83 3.02
N THR A 49 10.03 -9.54 3.43
CA THR A 49 11.07 -8.54 3.09
C THR A 49 11.73 -7.91 4.33
N GLY A 50 11.30 -8.32 5.52
CA GLY A 50 11.82 -7.80 6.77
C GLY A 50 11.53 -6.32 7.00
N ILE A 51 12.31 -5.72 7.91
CA ILE A 51 12.14 -4.32 8.28
C ILE A 51 12.48 -3.36 7.13
N ILE A 52 13.37 -3.75 6.22
CA ILE A 52 13.76 -2.92 5.07
C ILE A 52 12.55 -2.68 4.17
N GLY A 53 11.90 -3.74 3.68
CA GLY A 53 10.71 -3.58 2.84
C GLY A 53 9.54 -2.95 3.59
N PHE A 54 9.42 -3.21 4.88
CA PHE A 54 8.39 -2.62 5.72
C PHE A 54 8.56 -1.10 5.86
N ILE A 55 9.79 -0.60 6.01
CA ILE A 55 10.08 0.85 6.02
C ILE A 55 9.65 1.50 4.70
N PHE A 56 9.91 0.88 3.54
CA PHE A 56 9.43 1.40 2.25
C PHE A 56 7.91 1.50 2.22
N LEU A 57 7.20 0.49 2.69
CA LEU A 57 5.73 0.54 2.80
C LEU A 57 5.28 1.69 3.70
N LEU A 58 5.90 1.86 4.88
CA LEU A 58 5.56 2.94 5.80
C LEU A 58 5.79 4.33 5.19
N ILE A 59 6.88 4.51 4.44
CA ILE A 59 7.16 5.77 3.72
C ILE A 59 6.03 6.07 2.72
N LEU A 60 5.58 5.08 1.94
CA LEU A 60 4.47 5.25 0.99
C LEU A 60 3.16 5.60 1.70
N VAL A 61 2.83 4.89 2.78
CA VAL A 61 1.63 5.16 3.58
C VAL A 61 1.69 6.56 4.19
N PHE A 62 2.83 6.96 4.75
CA PHE A 62 3.02 8.29 5.32
C PHE A 62 2.86 9.40 4.25
N TYR A 63 3.45 9.17 3.07
CA TYR A 63 3.31 10.10 1.95
C TYR A 63 1.85 10.23 1.52
N PHE A 64 1.14 9.14 1.39
CA PHE A 64 -0.30 9.13 1.11
C PHE A 64 -1.09 9.91 2.18
N CYS A 65 -0.90 9.59 3.46
CA CYS A 65 -1.56 10.26 4.58
C CYS A 65 -1.31 11.77 4.58
N LYS A 66 -0.09 12.21 4.29
CA LYS A 66 0.26 13.63 4.16
C LYS A 66 -0.63 14.35 3.14
N TYR A 67 -0.87 13.75 1.98
CA TYR A 67 -1.73 14.36 0.95
C TYR A 67 -3.20 14.35 1.33
N VAL A 68 -3.68 13.27 1.93
CA VAL A 68 -5.05 13.21 2.46
C VAL A 68 -5.27 14.30 3.53
N LEU A 69 -4.36 14.40 4.50
CA LEU A 69 -4.43 15.45 5.53
C LEU A 69 -4.38 16.84 4.93
N LYS A 70 -3.52 17.07 3.93
CA LYS A 70 -3.47 18.36 3.22
C LYS A 70 -4.82 18.68 2.58
N HIS A 71 -5.44 17.72 1.88
CA HIS A 71 -6.77 17.93 1.30
C HIS A 71 -7.81 18.27 2.36
N LEU A 72 -7.84 17.55 3.49
CA LEU A 72 -8.76 17.80 4.58
C LEU A 72 -8.59 19.23 5.15
N ILE A 73 -7.35 19.68 5.38
CA ILE A 73 -7.06 21.04 5.86
C ILE A 73 -7.59 22.10 4.88
N TYR A 74 -7.40 21.89 3.57
CA TYR A 74 -7.94 22.79 2.55
C TYR A 74 -9.47 22.79 2.55
N LYS A 75 -10.09 21.62 2.72
CA LYS A 75 -11.55 21.50 2.78
C LYS A 75 -12.15 22.26 3.96
N PHE A 76 -11.50 22.21 5.14
CA PHE A 76 -11.91 23.03 6.30
C PHE A 76 -11.83 24.54 6.06
N LYS A 77 -10.99 24.97 5.12
CA LYS A 77 -10.88 26.38 4.69
C LYS A 77 -11.82 26.75 3.54
N GLY A 78 -12.77 25.87 3.17
CA GLY A 78 -13.67 26.09 2.05
C GLY A 78 -13.02 25.95 0.66
N GLN A 79 -11.82 25.39 0.59
CA GLN A 79 -11.07 25.17 -0.64
C GLN A 79 -10.94 23.68 -0.95
N SER A 80 -10.57 23.32 -2.19
CA SER A 80 -10.31 21.95 -2.56
C SER A 80 -8.88 21.82 -3.06
N TYR A 81 -8.10 20.90 -2.47
CA TYR A 81 -6.75 20.60 -2.92
C TYR A 81 -6.75 19.58 -4.06
N PHE A 82 -7.66 18.60 -3.99
CA PHE A 82 -7.92 17.59 -5.02
C PHE A 82 -9.31 17.84 -5.62
N ASN A 83 -9.46 17.55 -6.92
CA ASN A 83 -10.78 17.48 -7.56
C ASN A 83 -11.47 16.14 -7.26
N ASP A 84 -12.74 15.98 -7.63
CA ASP A 84 -13.53 14.80 -7.29
C ASP A 84 -12.98 13.52 -7.96
N PHE A 85 -12.43 13.61 -9.17
CA PHE A 85 -11.79 12.50 -9.86
C PHE A 85 -10.54 12.03 -9.11
N GLU A 86 -9.69 12.96 -8.69
CA GLU A 86 -8.49 12.67 -7.88
C GLU A 86 -8.88 12.04 -6.53
N ILE A 87 -9.97 12.48 -5.90
CA ILE A 87 -10.49 11.91 -4.65
C ILE A 87 -10.94 10.46 -4.88
N CYS A 88 -11.64 10.16 -5.97
CA CYS A 88 -12.04 8.80 -6.31
C CYS A 88 -10.82 7.86 -6.45
N ILE A 89 -9.78 8.31 -7.16
CA ILE A 89 -8.54 7.54 -7.31
C ILE A 89 -7.86 7.32 -5.96
N LEU A 90 -7.72 8.37 -5.16
CA LEU A 90 -7.11 8.28 -3.83
C LEU A 90 -7.90 7.37 -2.89
N SER A 91 -9.23 7.35 -2.99
CA SER A 91 -10.08 6.44 -2.21
C SER A 91 -9.81 4.97 -2.56
N GLY A 92 -9.62 4.65 -3.84
CA GLY A 92 -9.23 3.30 -4.27
C GLY A 92 -7.86 2.87 -3.70
N ILE A 93 -6.88 3.78 -3.72
CA ILE A 93 -5.57 3.54 -3.11
C ILE A 93 -5.70 3.36 -1.59
N ALA A 94 -6.53 4.20 -0.92
CA ALA A 94 -6.76 4.11 0.52
C ALA A 94 -7.31 2.74 0.94
N ILE A 95 -8.27 2.20 0.19
CA ILE A 95 -8.83 0.87 0.43
C ILE A 95 -7.73 -0.19 0.32
N TYR A 96 -6.89 -0.11 -0.72
CA TYR A 96 -5.83 -1.09 -0.94
C TYR A 96 -4.76 -1.09 0.16
N ILE A 97 -4.38 0.08 0.66
CA ILE A 97 -3.36 0.20 1.71
C ILE A 97 -3.92 0.15 3.14
N TRP A 98 -5.24 -0.07 3.30
CA TRP A 98 -5.86 -0.08 4.62
C TRP A 98 -5.39 -1.29 5.45
N PRO A 99 -4.83 -1.07 6.67
CA PRO A 99 -4.15 -2.14 7.41
C PRO A 99 -5.06 -3.24 7.97
N PHE A 100 -6.36 -2.98 8.09
CA PHE A 100 -7.33 -3.90 8.70
C PHE A 100 -8.18 -4.68 7.69
N ILE A 101 -8.01 -4.45 6.40
CA ILE A 101 -8.72 -5.20 5.36
C ILE A 101 -7.86 -6.40 4.96
N PRO A 102 -8.45 -7.62 4.92
CA PRO A 102 -7.77 -8.77 4.34
C PRO A 102 -7.39 -8.50 2.88
N THR A 103 -6.15 -8.72 2.55
CA THR A 103 -5.62 -8.47 1.20
C THR A 103 -5.20 -9.78 0.54
N GLY A 104 -5.16 -9.78 -0.79
CA GLY A 104 -4.50 -10.82 -1.55
C GLY A 104 -2.97 -10.77 -1.40
N ASN A 105 -2.28 -11.66 -2.10
CA ASN A 105 -0.82 -11.68 -2.08
C ASN A 105 -0.26 -10.43 -2.77
N VAL A 106 0.45 -9.58 -2.01
CA VAL A 106 1.07 -8.33 -2.49
C VAL A 106 2.05 -8.55 -3.64
N PHE A 107 2.70 -9.70 -3.69
CA PHE A 107 3.67 -10.03 -4.75
C PHE A 107 3.03 -10.72 -5.95
N THR A 108 1.70 -10.58 -6.15
CA THR A 108 1.02 -11.00 -7.39
C THR A 108 0.90 -9.84 -8.36
N ASN A 109 1.15 -10.12 -9.64
CA ASN A 109 1.13 -9.10 -10.68
C ASN A 109 -0.24 -8.43 -10.85
N TRP A 110 -1.33 -9.18 -10.73
CA TRP A 110 -2.69 -8.66 -10.94
C TRP A 110 -3.08 -7.55 -9.95
N LEU A 111 -2.86 -7.77 -8.65
CA LEU A 111 -3.20 -6.77 -7.64
C LEU A 111 -2.32 -5.52 -7.78
N ASN A 112 -1.04 -5.70 -8.10
CA ASN A 112 -0.13 -4.58 -8.31
C ASN A 112 -0.50 -3.78 -9.56
N ILE A 113 -0.92 -4.42 -10.66
CA ILE A 113 -1.37 -3.72 -11.87
C ILE A 113 -2.59 -2.86 -11.55
N ILE A 114 -3.60 -3.39 -10.86
CA ILE A 114 -4.81 -2.65 -10.48
C ILE A 114 -4.47 -1.44 -9.62
N MET A 115 -3.52 -1.57 -8.71
CA MET A 115 -3.08 -0.45 -7.88
C MET A 115 -2.27 0.58 -8.68
N ILE A 116 -1.28 0.12 -9.45
CA ILE A 116 -0.35 1.00 -10.17
C ILE A 116 -1.06 1.78 -11.28
N ILE A 117 -2.08 1.22 -11.93
CA ILE A 117 -2.82 1.90 -13.00
C ILE A 117 -3.49 3.20 -12.53
N ASN A 118 -3.78 3.34 -11.25
CA ASN A 118 -4.33 4.55 -10.68
C ASN A 118 -3.33 5.72 -10.65
N MET A 119 -2.02 5.44 -10.59
CA MET A 119 -0.98 6.47 -10.49
C MET A 119 -0.85 7.35 -11.74
N PRO A 120 -0.80 6.80 -12.97
CA PRO A 120 -0.81 7.61 -14.19
C PRO A 120 -2.03 8.54 -14.30
N PHE A 121 -3.21 8.06 -13.93
CA PHE A 121 -4.42 8.88 -13.95
C PHE A 121 -4.37 10.03 -12.95
N LEU A 122 -3.81 9.80 -11.77
CA LEU A 122 -3.60 10.85 -10.78
C LEU A 122 -2.61 11.92 -11.29
N ILE A 123 -1.49 11.49 -11.86
CA ILE A 123 -0.45 12.37 -12.41
C ILE A 123 -1.03 13.18 -13.58
N TRP A 124 -1.74 12.53 -14.49
CA TRP A 124 -2.39 13.18 -15.63
C TRP A 124 -3.41 14.25 -15.19
N SER A 125 -4.30 13.93 -14.26
CA SER A 125 -5.26 14.90 -13.74
C SER A 125 -4.56 16.12 -13.10
N ARG A 126 -3.48 15.90 -12.36
CA ARG A 126 -2.68 16.98 -11.76
C ARG A 126 -2.03 17.87 -12.82
N SER A 127 -1.46 17.29 -13.87
CA SER A 127 -0.82 18.06 -14.95
C SER A 127 -1.83 18.96 -15.68
N LEU A 128 -3.04 18.49 -15.92
CA LEU A 128 -4.10 19.31 -16.53
C LEU A 128 -4.49 20.50 -15.64
N ASN A 129 -4.62 20.30 -14.34
CA ASN A 129 -4.96 21.34 -13.39
C ASN A 129 -3.87 22.41 -13.29
N GLU A 130 -2.60 22.04 -13.37
CA GLU A 130 -1.48 23.00 -13.39
C GLU A 130 -1.44 23.83 -14.68
N THR A 131 -1.65 23.18 -15.83
CA THR A 131 -1.70 23.86 -17.13
C THR A 131 -2.84 24.87 -17.19
N SER A 132 -4.02 24.49 -16.68
CA SER A 132 -5.18 25.40 -16.62
C SER A 132 -4.92 26.63 -15.76
N LYS A 133 -4.26 26.49 -14.62
CA LYS A 133 -3.90 27.61 -13.76
C LYS A 133 -2.90 28.57 -14.42
N ASN A 134 -1.92 28.05 -15.13
CA ASN A 134 -0.92 28.87 -15.81
C ASN A 134 -1.52 29.66 -16.98
N ASN A 135 -2.52 29.12 -17.69
CA ASN A 135 -3.20 29.80 -18.79
C ASN A 135 -4.18 30.90 -18.33
N ILE A 136 -4.57 30.95 -17.06
CA ILE A 136 -5.45 31.99 -16.51
C ILE A 136 -4.62 33.20 -16.04
N ILE A 137 -3.31 33.04 -15.87
CA ILE A 137 -2.39 34.09 -15.38
C ILE A 137 -1.74 34.88 -16.55
N LEU A 138 -1.88 34.41 -17.78
CA LEU A 138 -1.48 35.08 -19.01
C LEU A 138 -2.67 35.85 -19.62
#